data_808e74e328a706f2854406185165a15f
#
_entry.id   808e74e328a706f2854406185165a15f
#
_cell.length_a   1.000
_cell.length_b   1.000
_cell.length_c   1.000
_cell.angle_alpha   90.00
_cell.angle_beta   90.00
_cell.angle_gamma   90.00
#
_symmetry.space_group_name_H-M   'P 1'
#
loop_
_entity.id
_entity.type
_entity.pdbx_description
1 polymer ?
#
loop_
_entity_poly.entity_id
_entity_poly.type
_entity_poly.pdbx_seq_one_letter_code
_entity_poly.pdbx_strand_id
1 'polypeptide(L)'
;MELAEGSTLFLDEIGNLSYPLQAKLLTALQRRTITRLGDTKEIPINIRLISATNRNLQEMVREGTFREDLLYRMNTICLHLPPLRERKEEIIPLAEQFIKRYSDFYNKPPLELDNKTRQQLLDYPWPGNIRELEHTMERAVIIGEISIPQSSIPTPQASSPSTSLASMERDLIARTISECEGNLSLVAQRLDIARQTLYNKIKKYGL
;
A
#
# COMPACT_ATOMS: atom_id res chain seq x y z
N MET A 1 0.45 10.25 -24.97
CA MET A 1 -0.42 11.35 -25.38
C MET A 1 -0.78 11.28 -26.86
N GLU A 2 0.19 11.13 -27.78
CA GLU A 2 -0.07 11.01 -29.23
C GLU A 2 -1.12 9.93 -29.57
N LEU A 3 -0.99 8.74 -29.00
CA LEU A 3 -1.95 7.63 -29.18
C LEU A 3 -3.35 7.89 -28.60
N ALA A 4 -3.49 8.94 -27.81
CA ALA A 4 -4.77 9.31 -27.19
C ALA A 4 -5.45 10.49 -27.93
N GLU A 5 -4.98 10.84 -29.14
CA GLU A 5 -5.57 11.89 -29.95
C GLU A 5 -7.06 11.63 -30.20
N GLY A 6 -7.90 12.62 -29.97
CA GLY A 6 -9.36 12.53 -30.09
C GLY A 6 -10.05 11.65 -29.02
N SER A 7 -9.30 11.22 -27.99
CA SER A 7 -9.83 10.31 -26.96
C SER A 7 -9.51 10.78 -25.52
N THR A 8 -9.75 9.91 -24.54
CA THR A 8 -9.47 10.19 -23.12
C THR A 8 -8.15 9.59 -22.70
N LEU A 9 -7.28 10.42 -22.12
CA LEU A 9 -6.05 10.00 -21.45
C LEU A 9 -6.29 9.91 -19.95
N PHE A 10 -6.07 8.74 -19.38
CA PHE A 10 -6.10 8.53 -17.93
C PHE A 10 -4.64 8.52 -17.40
N LEU A 11 -4.37 9.37 -16.42
CA LEU A 11 -3.09 9.41 -15.70
C LEU A 11 -3.33 8.98 -14.26
N ASP A 12 -2.90 7.77 -13.93
CA ASP A 12 -2.95 7.27 -12.56
C ASP A 12 -1.75 7.77 -11.75
N GLU A 13 -1.96 7.97 -10.45
CA GLU A 13 -0.94 8.39 -9.50
C GLU A 13 -0.16 9.65 -9.92
N ILE A 14 -0.87 10.67 -10.41
CA ILE A 14 -0.27 11.91 -10.90
C ILE A 14 0.66 12.59 -9.87
N GLY A 15 0.43 12.38 -8.57
CA GLY A 15 1.28 12.87 -7.49
C GLY A 15 2.68 12.25 -7.45
N ASN A 16 2.93 11.17 -8.21
CA ASN A 16 4.24 10.52 -8.31
C ASN A 16 5.10 11.05 -9.48
N LEU A 17 4.57 11.97 -10.29
CA LEU A 17 5.34 12.59 -11.36
C LEU A 17 6.51 13.41 -10.81
N SER A 18 7.70 13.21 -11.38
CA SER A 18 8.85 14.06 -11.06
C SER A 18 8.61 15.51 -11.50
N TYR A 19 9.16 16.47 -10.77
CA TYR A 19 8.98 17.91 -11.01
C TYR A 19 9.27 18.33 -12.48
N PRO A 20 10.32 17.81 -13.17
CA PRO A 20 10.54 18.10 -14.58
C PRO A 20 9.44 17.57 -15.52
N LEU A 21 8.85 16.40 -15.19
CA LEU A 21 7.75 15.84 -15.98
C LEU A 21 6.45 16.62 -15.78
N GLN A 22 6.22 17.18 -14.59
CA GLN A 22 5.10 18.06 -14.33
C GLN A 22 5.16 19.31 -15.24
N ALA A 23 6.35 19.92 -15.44
CA ALA A 23 6.53 21.05 -16.35
C ALA A 23 6.22 20.69 -17.81
N LYS A 24 6.65 19.49 -18.26
CA LYS A 24 6.35 19.00 -19.61
C LYS A 24 4.86 18.74 -19.79
N LEU A 25 4.20 18.13 -18.79
CA LEU A 25 2.76 17.90 -18.80
C LEU A 25 1.99 19.23 -18.89
N LEU A 26 2.37 20.22 -18.08
CA LEU A 26 1.77 21.54 -18.12
C LEU A 26 1.86 22.17 -19.51
N THR A 27 3.06 22.13 -20.11
CA THR A 27 3.27 22.66 -21.47
C THR A 27 2.37 21.96 -22.49
N ALA A 28 2.28 20.64 -22.42
CA ALA A 28 1.43 19.87 -23.31
C ALA A 28 -0.07 20.22 -23.15
N LEU A 29 -0.53 20.43 -21.92
CA LEU A 29 -1.92 20.80 -21.64
C LEU A 29 -2.25 22.27 -22.01
N GLN A 30 -1.26 23.16 -21.93
CA GLN A 30 -1.44 24.59 -22.27
C GLN A 30 -1.40 24.82 -23.79
N ARG A 31 -0.37 24.26 -24.44
CA ARG A 31 -0.15 24.46 -25.88
C ARG A 31 -0.97 23.53 -26.76
N ARG A 32 -1.51 22.45 -26.17
CA ARG A 32 -2.15 21.35 -26.90
C ARG A 32 -1.22 20.73 -27.98
N THR A 33 0.07 20.72 -27.69
CA THR A 33 1.11 20.12 -28.55
C THR A 33 2.08 19.30 -27.70
N ILE A 34 2.64 18.28 -28.30
CA ILE A 34 3.73 17.47 -27.73
C ILE A 34 4.87 17.37 -28.73
N THR A 35 6.08 17.13 -28.21
CA THR A 35 7.27 16.86 -29.01
C THR A 35 7.81 15.50 -28.63
N ARG A 36 8.16 14.66 -29.60
CA ARG A 36 8.83 13.37 -29.35
C ARG A 36 10.22 13.60 -28.78
N LEU A 37 10.72 12.66 -27.99
CA LEU A 37 12.09 12.73 -27.46
C LEU A 37 13.10 12.73 -28.63
N GLY A 38 13.96 13.75 -28.64
CA GLY A 38 14.97 13.93 -29.70
C GLY A 38 14.46 14.55 -30.99
N ASP A 39 13.20 14.92 -31.06
CA ASP A 39 12.60 15.62 -32.20
C ASP A 39 12.28 17.07 -31.84
N THR A 40 12.19 17.95 -32.85
CA THR A 40 11.79 19.35 -32.72
C THR A 40 10.37 19.63 -33.23
N LYS A 41 9.77 18.61 -33.89
CA LYS A 41 8.45 18.76 -34.52
C LYS A 41 7.36 18.72 -33.46
N GLU A 42 6.56 19.79 -33.40
CA GLU A 42 5.36 19.83 -32.57
C GLU A 42 4.23 19.03 -33.22
N ILE A 43 3.58 18.18 -32.42
CA ILE A 43 2.45 17.37 -32.81
C ILE A 43 1.23 17.90 -32.01
N PRO A 44 0.17 18.39 -32.67
CA PRO A 44 -1.03 18.85 -31.97
C PRO A 44 -1.70 17.66 -31.28
N ILE A 45 -2.31 17.91 -30.13
CA ILE A 45 -3.10 16.93 -29.38
C ILE A 45 -4.44 17.54 -28.93
N ASN A 46 -5.50 16.77 -29.11
CA ASN A 46 -6.82 17.08 -28.58
C ASN A 46 -7.29 15.89 -27.70
N ILE A 47 -7.01 15.97 -26.40
CA ILE A 47 -7.29 14.90 -25.44
C ILE A 47 -8.20 15.39 -24.33
N ARG A 48 -9.06 14.53 -23.83
CA ARG A 48 -9.71 14.68 -22.53
C ARG A 48 -8.80 14.04 -21.46
N LEU A 49 -8.38 14.83 -20.48
CA LEU A 49 -7.55 14.34 -19.38
C LEU A 49 -8.41 13.94 -18.19
N ILE A 50 -8.17 12.74 -17.67
CA ILE A 50 -8.63 12.29 -16.36
C ILE A 50 -7.38 11.91 -15.56
N SER A 51 -7.25 12.39 -14.34
CA SER A 51 -6.13 12.06 -13.47
C SER A 51 -6.62 11.55 -12.12
N ALA A 52 -5.88 10.64 -11.52
CA ALA A 52 -6.14 10.13 -10.18
C ALA A 52 -4.87 10.23 -9.32
N THR A 53 -5.07 10.36 -8.02
CA THR A 53 -4.00 10.34 -7.04
C THR A 53 -4.55 9.97 -5.66
N ASN A 54 -3.73 9.30 -4.85
CA ASN A 54 -3.98 9.06 -3.44
C ASN A 54 -3.29 10.09 -2.53
N ARG A 55 -2.55 11.06 -3.12
CA ARG A 55 -1.81 12.09 -2.39
C ARG A 55 -2.60 13.39 -2.30
N ASN A 56 -2.36 14.15 -1.23
CA ASN A 56 -2.87 15.51 -1.11
C ASN A 56 -1.99 16.46 -1.95
N LEU A 57 -2.45 16.78 -3.16
CA LEU A 57 -1.69 17.65 -4.08
C LEU A 57 -1.52 19.08 -3.53
N GLN A 58 -2.43 19.57 -2.68
CA GLN A 58 -2.30 20.90 -2.06
C GLN A 58 -1.16 20.94 -1.04
N GLU A 59 -0.97 19.87 -0.26
CA GLU A 59 0.19 19.73 0.63
C GLU A 59 1.48 19.65 -0.16
N MET A 60 1.49 18.85 -1.24
CA MET A 60 2.65 18.73 -2.12
C MET A 60 3.04 20.07 -2.78
N VAL A 61 2.08 20.94 -3.07
CA VAL A 61 2.35 22.31 -3.54
C VAL A 61 3.02 23.13 -2.45
N ARG A 62 2.54 23.07 -1.19
CA ARG A 62 3.16 23.76 -0.05
C ARG A 62 4.60 23.28 0.22
N GLU A 63 4.85 22.00 0.02
CA GLU A 63 6.17 21.39 0.15
C GLU A 63 7.08 21.63 -1.07
N GLY A 64 6.58 22.25 -2.14
CA GLY A 64 7.33 22.48 -3.37
C GLY A 64 7.60 21.24 -4.21
N THR A 65 6.94 20.11 -3.93
CA THR A 65 7.08 18.84 -4.65
C THR A 65 6.10 18.68 -5.82
N PHE A 66 5.05 19.51 -5.85
CA PHE A 66 4.09 19.60 -6.95
C PHE A 66 3.89 21.04 -7.39
N ARG A 67 3.75 21.26 -8.69
CA ARG A 67 3.59 22.60 -9.26
C ARG A 67 2.17 23.11 -9.10
N GLU A 68 2.04 24.31 -8.57
CA GLU A 68 0.76 24.97 -8.37
C GLU A 68 0.03 25.25 -9.69
N ASP A 69 0.78 25.69 -10.72
CA ASP A 69 0.23 25.99 -12.05
C ASP A 69 -0.36 24.75 -12.75
N LEU A 70 0.27 23.59 -12.58
CA LEU A 70 -0.24 22.32 -13.07
C LEU A 70 -1.51 21.90 -12.30
N LEU A 71 -1.52 22.06 -10.99
CA LEU A 71 -2.70 21.75 -10.15
C LEU A 71 -3.91 22.55 -10.62
N TYR A 72 -3.77 23.88 -10.78
CA TYR A 72 -4.87 24.73 -11.26
C TYR A 72 -5.34 24.35 -12.66
N ARG A 73 -4.43 23.95 -13.55
CA ARG A 73 -4.79 23.53 -14.92
C ARG A 73 -5.60 22.25 -14.96
N MET A 74 -5.33 21.32 -14.02
CA MET A 74 -6.01 20.02 -13.97
C MET A 74 -7.27 20.04 -13.10
N ASN A 75 -7.32 20.87 -12.07
CA ASN A 75 -8.36 20.86 -11.03
C ASN A 75 -9.65 21.58 -11.46
N THR A 76 -10.17 21.26 -12.67
CA THR A 76 -11.45 21.81 -13.13
C THR A 76 -12.64 21.16 -12.45
N ILE A 77 -12.58 19.83 -12.28
CA ILE A 77 -13.59 19.02 -11.56
C ILE A 77 -12.83 18.03 -10.69
N CYS A 78 -13.05 18.11 -9.38
CA CYS A 78 -12.45 17.18 -8.43
C CYS A 78 -13.54 16.26 -7.87
N LEU A 79 -13.30 14.95 -7.97
CA LEU A 79 -14.16 13.92 -7.38
C LEU A 79 -13.39 13.26 -6.23
N HIS A 80 -13.96 13.31 -5.05
CA HIS A 80 -13.44 12.60 -3.88
C HIS A 80 -14.11 11.24 -3.78
N LEU A 81 -13.29 10.17 -3.82
CA LEU A 81 -13.75 8.80 -3.62
C LEU A 81 -13.52 8.41 -2.15
N PRO A 82 -14.57 8.23 -1.34
CA PRO A 82 -14.41 7.83 0.04
C PRO A 82 -13.83 6.41 0.15
N PRO A 83 -13.01 6.13 1.15
CA PRO A 83 -12.48 4.80 1.40
C PRO A 83 -13.59 3.82 1.81
N LEU A 84 -13.31 2.51 1.65
CA LEU A 84 -14.30 1.45 1.88
C LEU A 84 -14.88 1.46 3.30
N ARG A 85 -14.08 1.83 4.33
CA ARG A 85 -14.54 1.97 5.73
C ARG A 85 -15.65 3.03 5.92
N GLU A 86 -15.77 3.97 5.00
CA GLU A 86 -16.83 5.01 5.00
C GLU A 86 -18.04 4.60 4.18
N ARG A 87 -17.97 3.46 3.47
CA ARG A 87 -19.04 2.88 2.64
C ARG A 87 -19.33 1.44 3.08
N LYS A 88 -19.62 1.27 4.38
CA LYS A 88 -19.79 -0.05 4.99
C LYS A 88 -20.89 -0.89 4.35
N GLU A 89 -21.94 -0.25 3.84
CA GLU A 89 -23.05 -0.88 3.12
C GLU A 89 -22.61 -1.60 1.84
N GLU A 90 -21.46 -1.22 1.25
CA GLU A 90 -20.96 -1.86 0.04
C GLU A 90 -20.07 -3.09 0.35
N ILE A 91 -19.58 -3.25 1.59
CA ILE A 91 -18.60 -4.29 1.93
C ILE A 91 -19.17 -5.68 1.67
N ILE A 92 -20.36 -5.98 2.17
CA ILE A 92 -20.96 -7.32 2.04
C ILE A 92 -21.35 -7.64 0.59
N PRO A 93 -22.05 -6.75 -0.14
CA PRO A 93 -22.33 -6.97 -1.56
C PRO A 93 -21.07 -7.20 -2.40
N LEU A 94 -19.99 -6.44 -2.16
CA LEU A 94 -18.73 -6.62 -2.86
C LEU A 94 -18.06 -7.96 -2.50
N ALA A 95 -18.05 -8.34 -1.21
CA ALA A 95 -17.50 -9.62 -0.79
C ALA A 95 -18.24 -10.81 -1.45
N GLU A 96 -19.57 -10.79 -1.48
CA GLU A 96 -20.37 -11.81 -2.14
C GLU A 96 -20.13 -11.87 -3.66
N GLN A 97 -19.99 -10.72 -4.30
CA GLN A 97 -19.65 -10.64 -5.72
C GLN A 97 -18.27 -11.22 -6.01
N PHE A 98 -17.25 -10.94 -5.19
CA PHE A 98 -15.91 -11.49 -5.35
C PHE A 98 -15.89 -13.00 -5.09
N ILE A 99 -16.55 -13.48 -4.03
CA ILE A 99 -16.69 -14.92 -3.76
C ILE A 99 -17.28 -15.63 -4.98
N LYS A 100 -18.40 -15.14 -5.51
CA LYS A 100 -19.03 -15.72 -6.69
C LYS A 100 -18.09 -15.73 -7.89
N ARG A 101 -17.47 -14.59 -8.22
CA ARG A 101 -16.55 -14.45 -9.35
C ARG A 101 -15.38 -15.44 -9.27
N TYR A 102 -14.74 -15.56 -8.10
CA TYR A 102 -13.59 -16.44 -7.92
C TYR A 102 -13.99 -17.91 -7.77
N SER A 103 -15.17 -18.22 -7.22
CA SER A 103 -15.72 -19.58 -7.21
C SER A 103 -15.94 -20.09 -8.63
N ASP A 104 -16.52 -19.26 -9.49
CA ASP A 104 -16.72 -19.60 -10.91
C ASP A 104 -15.36 -19.75 -11.61
N PHE A 105 -14.40 -18.85 -11.35
CA PHE A 105 -13.08 -18.86 -11.99
C PHE A 105 -12.25 -20.09 -11.62
N TYR A 106 -12.28 -20.49 -10.34
CA TYR A 106 -11.51 -21.64 -9.83
C TYR A 106 -12.29 -22.95 -9.81
N ASN A 107 -13.53 -22.98 -10.32
CA ASN A 107 -14.44 -24.14 -10.26
C ASN A 107 -14.61 -24.70 -8.84
N LYS A 108 -14.80 -23.82 -7.87
CA LYS A 108 -15.01 -24.18 -6.46
C LYS A 108 -16.42 -23.85 -6.00
N PRO A 109 -16.95 -24.53 -4.98
CA PRO A 109 -18.23 -24.16 -4.40
C PRO A 109 -18.14 -22.75 -3.79
N PRO A 110 -19.17 -21.90 -3.95
CA PRO A 110 -19.20 -20.59 -3.33
C PRO A 110 -19.22 -20.71 -1.82
N LEU A 111 -18.45 -19.85 -1.15
CA LEU A 111 -18.43 -19.77 0.30
C LEU A 111 -19.63 -18.96 0.79
N GLU A 112 -20.28 -19.44 1.84
CA GLU A 112 -21.36 -18.72 2.49
C GLU A 112 -20.79 -17.77 3.58
N LEU A 113 -21.30 -16.55 3.61
CA LEU A 113 -20.99 -15.57 4.64
C LEU A 113 -21.96 -15.76 5.83
N ASP A 114 -21.52 -16.39 6.89
CA ASP A 114 -22.29 -16.45 8.12
C ASP A 114 -22.35 -15.08 8.84
N ASN A 115 -23.24 -14.93 9.79
CA ASN A 115 -23.45 -13.65 10.48
C ASN A 115 -22.19 -13.17 11.22
N LYS A 116 -21.37 -14.08 11.73
CA LYS A 116 -20.11 -13.76 12.42
C LYS A 116 -19.10 -13.18 11.43
N THR A 117 -18.91 -13.83 10.30
CA THR A 117 -18.01 -13.38 9.22
C THR A 117 -18.48 -12.03 8.64
N ARG A 118 -19.79 -11.85 8.42
CA ARG A 118 -20.36 -10.56 8.00
C ARG A 118 -19.98 -9.44 8.96
N GLN A 119 -20.14 -9.68 10.27
CA GLN A 119 -19.79 -8.68 11.28
C GLN A 119 -18.28 -8.37 11.26
N GLN A 120 -17.43 -9.38 11.17
CA GLN A 120 -15.99 -9.20 11.07
C GLN A 120 -15.57 -8.39 9.83
N LEU A 121 -16.21 -8.63 8.68
CA LEU A 121 -15.97 -7.86 7.46
C LEU A 121 -16.36 -6.38 7.62
N LEU A 122 -17.46 -6.09 8.33
CA LEU A 122 -17.93 -4.72 8.59
C LEU A 122 -17.07 -3.96 9.62
N ASP A 123 -16.48 -4.69 10.56
CA ASP A 123 -15.65 -4.11 11.64
C ASP A 123 -14.21 -3.89 11.21
N TYR A 124 -13.74 -4.59 10.17
CA TYR A 124 -12.39 -4.43 9.67
C TYR A 124 -12.22 -3.12 8.87
N PRO A 125 -11.15 -2.34 9.11
CA PRO A 125 -11.00 -0.99 8.56
C PRO A 125 -10.59 -0.93 7.08
N TRP A 126 -10.24 -2.04 6.46
CA TRP A 126 -9.87 -2.16 5.03
C TRP A 126 -8.86 -1.10 4.57
N PRO A 127 -7.62 -1.06 5.11
CA PRO A 127 -6.62 -0.08 4.70
C PRO A 127 -6.27 -0.15 3.21
N GLY A 128 -6.29 -1.34 2.61
CA GLY A 128 -6.12 -1.56 1.17
C GLY A 128 -7.42 -1.44 0.38
N ASN A 129 -8.53 -0.98 1.02
CA ASN A 129 -9.82 -0.76 0.39
C ASN A 129 -10.36 -1.98 -0.39
N ILE A 130 -10.96 -1.74 -1.55
CA ILE A 130 -11.58 -2.78 -2.38
C ILE A 130 -10.54 -3.83 -2.84
N ARG A 131 -9.28 -3.42 -3.12
CA ARG A 131 -8.23 -4.37 -3.52
C ARG A 131 -7.90 -5.37 -2.42
N GLU A 132 -7.86 -4.95 -1.18
CA GLU A 132 -7.63 -5.84 -0.04
C GLU A 132 -8.82 -6.78 0.19
N LEU A 133 -10.03 -6.27 0.08
CA LEU A 133 -11.25 -7.07 0.16
C LEU A 133 -11.27 -8.14 -0.96
N GLU A 134 -11.00 -7.75 -2.20
CA GLU A 134 -10.93 -8.64 -3.36
C GLU A 134 -9.92 -9.76 -3.15
N HIS A 135 -8.65 -9.44 -2.79
CA HIS A 135 -7.62 -10.45 -2.53
C HIS A 135 -7.96 -11.35 -1.33
N THR A 136 -8.64 -10.80 -0.32
CA THR A 136 -9.07 -11.58 0.84
C THR A 136 -10.13 -12.60 0.45
N MET A 137 -11.10 -12.22 -0.37
CA MET A 137 -12.14 -13.12 -0.86
C MET A 137 -11.58 -14.15 -1.86
N GLU A 138 -10.69 -13.74 -2.75
CA GLU A 138 -9.98 -14.65 -3.66
C GLU A 138 -9.23 -15.75 -2.88
N ARG A 139 -8.43 -15.33 -1.89
CA ARG A 139 -7.69 -16.27 -1.01
C ARG A 139 -8.64 -17.19 -0.26
N ALA A 140 -9.75 -16.65 0.25
CA ALA A 140 -10.76 -17.44 0.95
C ALA A 140 -11.34 -18.55 0.07
N VAL A 141 -11.67 -18.25 -1.18
CA VAL A 141 -12.17 -19.24 -2.15
C VAL A 141 -11.11 -20.31 -2.46
N ILE A 142 -9.83 -19.91 -2.60
CA ILE A 142 -8.73 -20.86 -2.85
C ILE A 142 -8.54 -21.81 -1.68
N ILE A 143 -8.56 -21.30 -0.44
CA ILE A 143 -8.32 -22.09 0.78
C ILE A 143 -9.58 -22.85 1.20
N GLY A 144 -10.76 -22.31 0.91
CA GLY A 144 -12.06 -22.86 1.35
C GLY A 144 -12.52 -22.30 2.70
N GLU A 145 -11.84 -21.28 3.25
CA GLU A 145 -12.15 -20.67 4.54
C GLU A 145 -11.91 -19.15 4.49
N ILE A 146 -12.83 -18.37 5.08
CA ILE A 146 -12.70 -16.93 5.16
C ILE A 146 -11.88 -16.54 6.39
N SER A 147 -10.65 -16.11 6.17
CA SER A 147 -9.76 -15.59 7.20
C SER A 147 -9.52 -14.11 6.96
N ILE A 148 -10.12 -13.25 7.78
CA ILE A 148 -9.91 -11.81 7.72
C ILE A 148 -8.55 -11.52 8.39
N PRO A 149 -7.69 -10.70 7.79
CA PRO A 149 -6.44 -10.31 8.43
C PRO A 149 -6.76 -9.73 9.80
N GLN A 150 -6.22 -10.33 10.87
CA GLN A 150 -6.29 -9.67 12.16
C GLN A 150 -5.54 -8.35 11.99
N SER A 151 -6.20 -7.24 12.36
CA SER A 151 -5.65 -5.90 12.24
C SER A 151 -4.42 -5.76 13.14
N SER A 152 -3.30 -6.31 12.70
CA SER A 152 -2.00 -5.79 13.02
C SER A 152 -1.72 -4.62 12.08
N ILE A 153 -2.64 -3.63 12.04
CA ILE A 153 -2.20 -2.29 11.68
C ILE A 153 -1.23 -1.94 12.79
N PRO A 154 0.03 -1.68 12.50
CA PRO A 154 0.80 -0.88 13.41
C PRO A 154 0.05 0.46 13.42
N THR A 155 -0.84 0.65 14.39
CA THR A 155 -1.22 2.00 14.81
C THR A 155 0.09 2.75 14.83
N PRO A 156 0.20 3.95 14.26
CA PRO A 156 1.35 4.79 14.55
C PRO A 156 1.21 5.19 16.02
N GLN A 157 1.44 4.21 16.92
CA GLN A 157 1.82 4.49 18.28
C GLN A 157 3.17 5.14 18.16
N ALA A 158 3.18 6.39 18.53
CA ALA A 158 4.37 7.14 18.78
C ALA A 158 5.46 6.21 19.35
N SER A 159 6.65 6.30 18.76
CA SER A 159 7.86 5.64 19.24
C SER A 159 7.85 4.11 19.28
N SER A 160 7.84 3.43 18.11
CA SER A 160 8.64 2.22 18.00
C SER A 160 10.09 2.68 17.85
N PRO A 161 11.00 2.36 18.80
CA PRO A 161 12.40 2.56 18.55
C PRO A 161 12.73 1.77 17.28
N SER A 162 13.45 2.41 16.37
CA SER A 162 14.02 1.78 15.18
C SER A 162 14.47 0.37 15.54
N THR A 163 13.80 -0.67 15.01
CA THR A 163 14.19 -2.06 15.25
C THR A 163 15.47 -2.29 14.46
N SER A 164 16.58 -1.81 15.00
CA SER A 164 17.89 -2.09 14.40
C SER A 164 18.15 -3.59 14.59
N LEU A 165 18.90 -4.19 13.68
CA LEU A 165 19.38 -5.57 13.83
C LEU A 165 19.97 -5.81 15.21
N ALA A 166 20.58 -4.78 15.80
CA ALA A 166 21.15 -4.81 17.16
C ALA A 166 20.09 -4.95 18.26
N SER A 167 18.91 -4.33 18.15
CA SER A 167 17.83 -4.48 19.13
C SER A 167 17.15 -5.86 19.03
N MET A 168 16.95 -6.37 17.82
CA MET A 168 16.43 -7.72 17.61
C MET A 168 17.38 -8.77 18.17
N GLU A 169 18.67 -8.60 17.94
CA GLU A 169 19.71 -9.49 18.45
C GLU A 169 19.77 -9.48 19.99
N ARG A 170 19.68 -8.29 20.61
CA ARG A 170 19.60 -8.14 22.06
C ARG A 170 18.41 -8.87 22.65
N ASP A 171 17.21 -8.67 22.08
CA ASP A 171 15.98 -9.27 22.58
C ASP A 171 15.97 -10.79 22.42
N LEU A 172 16.55 -11.30 21.34
CA LEU A 172 16.72 -12.74 21.12
C LEU A 172 17.66 -13.34 22.16
N ILE A 173 18.80 -12.72 22.43
CA ILE A 173 19.75 -13.18 23.45
C ILE A 173 19.10 -13.13 24.84
N ALA A 174 18.41 -12.06 25.21
CA ALA A 174 17.75 -11.91 26.51
C ALA A 174 16.69 -13.00 26.74
N ARG A 175 15.84 -13.29 25.73
CA ARG A 175 14.83 -14.37 25.79
C ARG A 175 15.50 -15.74 25.97
N THR A 176 16.53 -16.03 25.18
CA THR A 176 17.22 -17.34 25.25
C THR A 176 17.93 -17.54 26.58
N ILE A 177 18.48 -16.47 27.20
CA ILE A 177 19.05 -16.52 28.56
C ILE A 177 17.96 -16.89 29.57
N SER A 178 16.79 -16.27 29.50
CA SER A 178 15.66 -16.56 30.40
C SER A 178 15.15 -18.00 30.20
N GLU A 179 15.02 -18.47 28.96
CA GLU A 179 14.57 -19.83 28.64
C GLU A 179 15.57 -20.93 29.08
N CYS A 180 16.86 -20.59 29.13
CA CYS A 180 17.93 -21.51 29.56
C CYS A 180 18.32 -21.32 31.03
N GLU A 181 17.51 -20.63 31.83
CA GLU A 181 17.73 -20.41 33.27
C GLU A 181 19.13 -19.87 33.61
N GLY A 182 19.68 -19.02 32.73
CA GLY A 182 21.00 -18.42 32.87
C GLY A 182 22.19 -19.32 32.49
N ASN A 183 21.96 -20.52 31.97
CA ASN A 183 23.06 -21.40 31.53
C ASN A 183 23.64 -20.96 30.19
N LEU A 184 24.67 -20.10 30.24
CA LEU A 184 25.31 -19.50 29.06
C LEU A 184 25.91 -20.50 28.08
N SER A 185 26.20 -21.74 28.52
CA SER A 185 26.67 -22.80 27.64
C SER A 185 25.57 -23.31 26.72
N LEU A 186 24.39 -23.51 27.30
CA LEU A 186 23.21 -23.93 26.59
C LEU A 186 22.69 -22.81 25.65
N VAL A 187 22.77 -21.57 26.11
CA VAL A 187 22.43 -20.38 25.30
C VAL A 187 23.32 -20.28 24.05
N ALA A 188 24.62 -20.42 24.20
CA ALA A 188 25.58 -20.37 23.09
C ALA A 188 25.31 -21.49 22.07
N GLN A 189 25.02 -22.70 22.55
CA GLN A 189 24.67 -23.85 21.70
C GLN A 189 23.35 -23.61 20.96
N ARG A 190 22.32 -23.08 21.64
CA ARG A 190 20.98 -22.86 21.06
C ARG A 190 20.96 -21.72 20.04
N LEU A 191 21.85 -20.72 20.20
CA LEU A 191 22.01 -19.63 19.26
C LEU A 191 23.06 -19.91 18.17
N ASP A 192 23.67 -21.11 18.19
CA ASP A 192 24.73 -21.52 17.25
C ASP A 192 25.89 -20.50 17.16
N ILE A 193 26.32 -19.99 18.30
CA ILE A 193 27.46 -19.04 18.41
C ILE A 193 28.48 -19.52 19.42
N ALA A 194 29.74 -19.12 19.21
CA ALA A 194 30.78 -19.42 20.17
C ALA A 194 30.53 -18.71 21.54
N ARG A 195 30.85 -19.37 22.64
CA ARG A 195 30.68 -18.81 23.99
C ARG A 195 31.34 -17.42 24.14
N GLN A 196 32.50 -17.24 23.56
CA GLN A 196 33.23 -15.95 23.61
C GLN A 196 32.43 -14.86 22.89
N THR A 197 31.77 -15.19 21.77
CA THR A 197 30.91 -14.26 21.03
C THR A 197 29.70 -13.88 21.86
N LEU A 198 29.08 -14.85 22.56
CA LEU A 198 27.95 -14.59 23.45
C LEU A 198 28.35 -13.65 24.61
N TYR A 199 29.48 -13.87 25.27
CA TYR A 199 29.97 -13.00 26.32
C TYR A 199 30.23 -11.56 25.85
N ASN A 200 30.79 -11.41 24.65
CA ASN A 200 31.01 -10.09 24.04
C ASN A 200 29.70 -9.36 23.78
N LYS A 201 28.67 -10.10 23.32
CA LYS A 201 27.33 -9.56 23.04
C LYS A 201 26.58 -9.21 24.33
N ILE A 202 26.63 -10.04 25.36
CA ILE A 202 26.07 -9.75 26.70
C ILE A 202 26.68 -8.47 27.25
N LYS A 203 28.01 -8.33 27.20
CA LYS A 203 28.72 -7.12 27.67
C LYS A 203 28.34 -5.89 26.82
N LYS A 204 28.19 -6.04 25.51
CA LYS A 204 27.81 -4.97 24.57
C LYS A 204 26.41 -4.45 24.82
N TYR A 205 25.47 -5.34 25.16
CA TYR A 205 24.05 -5.01 25.30
C TYR A 205 23.59 -4.80 26.74
N GLY A 206 24.47 -5.03 27.73
CA GLY A 206 24.21 -4.84 29.16
C GLY A 206 23.15 -5.85 29.70
N LEU A 207 23.21 -7.12 29.26
CA LEU A 207 22.33 -8.22 29.67
C LEU A 207 22.95 -9.01 30.84
#